data_54fdf6b4e0fa5a6a2be88eed8753766e
#
_entry.id   54fdf6b4e0fa5a6a2be88eed8753766e
#
_cell.length_a   1.000
_cell.length_b   1.000
_cell.length_c   1.000
_cell.angle_alpha   90.00
_cell.angle_beta   90.00
_cell.angle_gamma   90.00
#
_symmetry.space_group_name_H-M   'P 1'
#
loop_
_entity.id
_entity.type
_entity.pdbx_description
1 polymer ?
#
loop_
_entity_poly.entity_id
_entity_poly.type
_entity_poly.pdbx_seq_one_letter_code
_entity_poly.pdbx_strand_id
1 'polypeptide(L)'
;AVGTYDLARGSFLQPNTPEARAAFLQRGEMANTDWFRQLFTLAPTTQHSISLSGGGKNTATYVSVGFYHDGGWTLPENVNRLTAHLKNTFYISPKFTATLTAQGSLRGQSAPGTLPQRKNHAQGVFERDFDINPFSYALGTSRTLSPYNPDGTLSFYRNNWAPFNILHEYANNKMDIDVVDFKLQAEADYKLREDLSVKTLVSARQAHTSTSHRVDAQSNLM
;
A
#
# COMPACT_ATOMS: atom_id res chain seq x y z
N ALA A 1 -3.30 13.28 33.46
CA ALA A 1 -2.15 12.43 33.73
C ALA A 1 -1.11 12.61 32.63
N VAL A 2 0.15 12.73 33.02
CA VAL A 2 1.26 12.98 32.10
C VAL A 2 2.27 11.85 32.31
N GLY A 3 2.70 11.18 31.25
CA GLY A 3 3.72 10.17 31.36
C GLY A 3 3.44 8.91 30.55
N THR A 4 4.27 7.88 30.73
CA THR A 4 4.15 6.59 30.07
C THR A 4 2.90 5.85 30.57
N TYR A 5 2.07 5.40 29.64
CA TYR A 5 0.90 4.59 29.92
C TYR A 5 1.24 3.10 29.82
N ASP A 6 0.88 2.34 30.84
CA ASP A 6 1.00 0.89 30.84
C ASP A 6 -0.31 0.25 30.39
N LEU A 7 -0.30 -0.34 29.20
CA LEU A 7 -1.46 -1.02 28.62
C LEU A 7 -1.91 -2.22 29.47
N ALA A 8 -0.98 -2.96 30.07
CA ALA A 8 -1.29 -4.14 30.85
C ALA A 8 -1.97 -3.78 32.18
N ARG A 9 -1.62 -2.63 32.74
CA ARG A 9 -2.18 -2.11 34.01
C ARG A 9 -3.35 -1.15 33.80
N GLY A 10 -3.58 -0.68 32.57
CA GLY A 10 -4.62 0.31 32.28
C GLY A 10 -4.41 1.66 32.97
N SER A 11 -3.17 2.01 33.31
CA SER A 11 -2.84 3.22 34.08
C SER A 11 -1.51 3.84 33.69
N PHE A 12 -1.31 5.12 34.04
CA PHE A 12 -0.02 5.77 33.87
C PHE A 12 0.96 5.30 34.94
N LEU A 13 2.19 4.95 34.50
CA LEU A 13 3.26 4.48 35.38
C LEU A 13 3.82 5.58 36.29
N GLN A 14 3.70 6.84 35.87
CA GLN A 14 4.26 7.94 36.63
C GLN A 14 3.26 8.53 37.62
N PRO A 15 3.66 8.67 38.90
CA PRO A 15 2.82 9.33 39.90
C PRO A 15 2.67 10.82 39.54
N ASN A 16 1.59 11.43 40.02
CA ASN A 16 1.31 12.84 39.81
C ASN A 16 1.95 13.71 40.89
N THR A 17 3.28 13.57 41.08
CA THR A 17 4.07 14.39 42.02
C THR A 17 4.86 15.47 41.27
N PRO A 18 5.28 16.55 41.92
CA PRO A 18 6.12 17.61 41.29
C PRO A 18 7.42 17.05 40.68
N GLU A 19 8.07 16.13 41.38
CA GLU A 19 9.35 15.51 40.96
C GLU A 19 9.12 14.62 39.69
N ALA A 20 8.05 13.82 39.69
CA ALA A 20 7.72 12.98 38.53
C ALA A 20 7.33 13.82 37.31
N ARG A 21 6.63 14.94 37.53
CA ARG A 21 6.33 15.90 36.46
C ARG A 21 7.59 16.56 35.92
N ALA A 22 8.51 17.02 36.79
CA ALA A 22 9.78 17.61 36.39
C ALA A 22 10.63 16.64 35.58
N ALA A 23 10.75 15.38 36.02
CA ALA A 23 11.47 14.33 35.29
C ALA A 23 10.85 14.02 33.93
N PHE A 24 9.51 14.04 33.83
CA PHE A 24 8.83 13.87 32.55
C PHE A 24 9.06 15.02 31.59
N LEU A 25 8.97 16.27 32.09
CA LEU A 25 9.23 17.46 31.27
C LEU A 25 10.69 17.50 30.79
N GLN A 26 11.64 17.17 31.67
CA GLN A 26 13.06 17.10 31.31
C GLN A 26 13.32 16.07 30.20
N ARG A 27 12.66 14.91 30.24
CA ARG A 27 12.74 13.94 29.14
C ARG A 27 12.19 14.52 27.83
N GLY A 28 11.06 15.24 27.90
CA GLY A 28 10.46 15.90 26.74
C GLY A 28 11.36 16.97 26.13
N GLU A 29 12.03 17.77 26.99
CA GLU A 29 12.99 18.79 26.55
C GLU A 29 14.22 18.19 25.86
N MET A 30 14.67 17.03 26.32
CA MET A 30 15.81 16.31 25.71
C MET A 30 15.43 15.49 24.48
N ALA A 31 14.15 15.15 24.32
CA ALA A 31 13.68 14.41 23.17
C ALA A 31 13.68 15.32 21.92
N ASN A 32 14.17 14.78 20.82
CA ASN A 32 14.15 15.46 19.53
C ASN A 32 13.74 14.45 18.46
N THR A 33 12.52 13.92 18.59
CA THR A 33 12.01 12.89 17.71
C THR A 33 11.81 13.45 16.30
N ASP A 34 12.48 12.85 15.35
CA ASP A 34 12.22 13.05 13.94
C ASP A 34 11.17 12.05 13.46
N TRP A 35 9.92 12.47 13.46
CA TRP A 35 8.80 11.62 13.08
C TRP A 35 8.85 11.16 11.63
N PHE A 36 9.45 11.96 10.73
CA PHE A 36 9.67 11.49 9.35
C PHE A 36 10.62 10.30 9.34
N ARG A 37 11.71 10.37 10.08
CA ARG A 37 12.66 9.25 10.18
C ARG A 37 12.06 8.01 10.85
N GLN A 38 11.07 8.19 11.74
CA GLN A 38 10.40 7.09 12.42
C GLN A 38 9.35 6.40 11.55
N LEU A 39 8.70 7.11 10.65
CA LEU A 39 7.54 6.63 9.91
C LEU A 39 7.83 6.36 8.43
N PHE A 40 8.92 6.90 7.91
CA PHE A 40 9.32 6.75 6.52
C PHE A 40 10.62 5.98 6.40
N THR A 41 10.74 5.23 5.33
CA THR A 41 11.92 4.42 5.03
C THR A 41 12.39 4.68 3.61
N LEU A 42 13.68 4.43 3.37
CA LEU A 42 14.17 4.34 2.00
C LEU A 42 13.70 3.01 1.42
N ALA A 43 12.82 3.09 0.44
CA ALA A 43 12.29 1.92 -0.23
C ALA A 43 12.79 1.88 -1.68
N PRO A 44 13.74 1.00 -2.01
CA PRO A 44 14.16 0.84 -3.39
C PRO A 44 13.03 0.21 -4.20
N THR A 45 12.74 0.82 -5.33
CA THR A 45 11.86 0.22 -6.33
C THR A 45 12.71 -0.62 -7.27
N THR A 46 12.35 -1.87 -7.48
CA THR A 46 13.03 -2.77 -8.41
C THR A 46 12.06 -3.27 -9.48
N GLN A 47 12.56 -3.33 -10.72
CA GLN A 47 11.79 -3.88 -11.82
C GLN A 47 12.69 -4.78 -12.67
N HIS A 48 12.24 -5.99 -12.90
CA HIS A 48 12.90 -6.96 -13.75
C HIS A 48 11.94 -7.41 -14.84
N SER A 49 12.43 -7.55 -16.05
CA SER A 49 11.64 -8.10 -17.15
C SER A 49 12.51 -8.96 -18.05
N ILE A 50 11.92 -10.02 -18.54
CA ILE A 50 12.49 -10.87 -19.57
C ILE A 50 11.50 -10.98 -20.70
N SER A 51 12.00 -10.90 -21.95
CA SER A 51 11.18 -11.09 -23.12
C SER A 51 11.89 -11.98 -24.14
N LEU A 52 11.07 -12.74 -24.85
CA LEU A 52 11.51 -13.62 -25.91
C LEU A 52 10.65 -13.38 -27.13
N SER A 53 11.26 -13.27 -28.30
CA SER A 53 10.56 -13.22 -29.58
C SER A 53 11.15 -14.24 -30.52
N GLY A 54 10.29 -14.86 -31.31
CA GLY A 54 10.68 -15.84 -32.31
C GLY A 54 9.59 -16.01 -33.34
N GLY A 55 9.92 -16.63 -34.45
CA GLY A 55 8.93 -16.86 -35.50
C GLY A 55 9.48 -17.61 -36.69
N GLY A 56 8.59 -17.90 -37.62
CA GLY A 56 8.85 -18.54 -38.88
C GLY A 56 8.03 -17.93 -40.02
N LYS A 57 7.90 -18.64 -41.11
CA LYS A 57 7.17 -18.13 -42.30
C LYS A 57 5.69 -17.81 -41.99
N ASN A 58 5.08 -18.58 -41.07
CA ASN A 58 3.64 -18.53 -40.84
C ASN A 58 3.27 -18.02 -39.45
N THR A 59 4.23 -17.80 -38.54
CA THR A 59 3.96 -17.36 -37.18
C THR A 59 5.03 -16.42 -36.67
N ALA A 60 4.63 -15.46 -35.83
CA ALA A 60 5.52 -14.66 -35.02
C ALA A 60 4.99 -14.62 -33.59
N THR A 61 5.83 -14.98 -32.62
CA THR A 61 5.48 -15.07 -31.21
C THR A 61 6.35 -14.10 -30.42
N TYR A 62 5.72 -13.41 -29.48
CA TYR A 62 6.37 -12.59 -28.47
C TYR A 62 5.81 -12.97 -27.09
N VAL A 63 6.69 -13.22 -26.15
CA VAL A 63 6.37 -13.48 -24.74
C VAL A 63 7.19 -12.54 -23.88
N SER A 64 6.59 -11.97 -22.84
CA SER A 64 7.33 -11.30 -21.79
C SER A 64 6.74 -11.57 -20.43
N VAL A 65 7.61 -11.58 -19.42
CA VAL A 65 7.27 -11.67 -18.01
C VAL A 65 8.01 -10.55 -17.30
N GLY A 66 7.31 -9.84 -16.42
CA GLY A 66 7.88 -8.75 -15.64
C GLY A 66 7.53 -8.90 -14.18
N PHE A 67 8.48 -8.60 -13.31
CA PHE A 67 8.30 -8.50 -11.87
C PHE A 67 8.64 -7.08 -11.43
N TYR A 68 7.78 -6.50 -10.61
CA TYR A 68 7.95 -5.19 -10.00
C TYR A 68 7.78 -5.32 -8.50
N HIS A 69 8.70 -4.72 -7.75
CA HIS A 69 8.64 -4.60 -6.30
C HIS A 69 8.90 -3.14 -5.90
N ASP A 70 8.05 -2.63 -5.02
CA ASP A 70 8.18 -1.32 -4.38
C ASP A 70 7.97 -1.48 -2.89
N GLY A 71 8.97 -1.15 -2.10
CA GLY A 71 8.94 -1.26 -0.65
C GLY A 71 8.05 -0.23 0.05
N GLY A 72 7.54 0.76 -0.71
CA GLY A 72 6.77 1.88 -0.15
C GLY A 72 7.63 2.88 0.63
N TRP A 73 7.13 4.08 0.81
CA TRP A 73 7.82 5.13 1.57
C TRP A 73 7.52 5.07 3.05
N THR A 74 6.42 4.42 3.43
CA THR A 74 5.98 4.28 4.81
C THR A 74 6.12 2.85 5.28
N LEU A 75 6.35 2.66 6.58
CA LEU A 75 6.74 1.37 7.17
C LEU A 75 5.87 0.17 6.76
N PRO A 76 4.52 0.24 6.72
CA PRO A 76 3.71 -0.92 6.41
C PRO A 76 3.36 -1.06 4.91
N GLU A 77 3.89 -0.20 4.04
CA GLU A 77 3.53 -0.21 2.62
C GLU A 77 4.50 -1.06 1.80
N ASN A 78 3.95 -1.91 0.96
CA ASN A 78 4.70 -2.53 -0.12
C ASN A 78 3.77 -2.90 -1.28
N VAL A 79 4.33 -2.99 -2.48
CA VAL A 79 3.63 -3.43 -3.69
C VAL A 79 4.48 -4.44 -4.43
N ASN A 80 3.90 -5.59 -4.73
CA ASN A 80 4.46 -6.59 -5.63
C ASN A 80 3.55 -6.76 -6.83
N ARG A 81 4.11 -6.79 -8.03
CA ARG A 81 3.34 -7.01 -9.26
C ARG A 81 4.08 -7.95 -10.20
N LEU A 82 3.40 -9.01 -10.59
CA LEU A 82 3.82 -9.91 -11.65
C LEU A 82 2.98 -9.60 -12.89
N THR A 83 3.61 -9.47 -14.05
CA THR A 83 2.93 -9.27 -15.33
C THR A 83 3.38 -10.31 -16.33
N ALA A 84 2.45 -10.78 -17.15
CA ALA A 84 2.75 -11.67 -18.28
C ALA A 84 2.06 -11.15 -19.53
N HIS A 85 2.74 -11.24 -20.66
CA HIS A 85 2.22 -10.86 -21.95
C HIS A 85 2.63 -11.89 -22.99
N LEU A 86 1.65 -12.36 -23.75
CA LEU A 86 1.82 -13.24 -24.89
C LEU A 86 1.15 -12.61 -26.09
N LYS A 87 1.87 -12.50 -27.19
CA LYS A 87 1.31 -12.13 -28.49
C LYS A 87 1.75 -13.15 -29.53
N ASN A 88 0.78 -13.73 -30.23
CA ASN A 88 1.06 -14.64 -31.33
C ASN A 88 0.34 -14.15 -32.59
N THR A 89 1.09 -13.96 -33.66
CA THR A 89 0.58 -13.56 -34.97
C THR A 89 0.70 -14.73 -35.92
N PHE A 90 -0.38 -15.09 -36.57
CA PHE A 90 -0.49 -16.16 -37.57
C PHE A 90 -0.66 -15.53 -38.95
N TYR A 91 0.28 -15.78 -39.85
CA TYR A 91 0.22 -15.38 -41.26
C TYR A 91 -0.41 -16.55 -42.04
N ILE A 92 -1.74 -16.57 -42.07
CA ILE A 92 -2.53 -17.71 -42.61
C ILE A 92 -2.47 -17.73 -44.14
N SER A 93 -2.48 -16.54 -44.75
CA SER A 93 -2.28 -16.35 -46.16
C SER A 93 -1.70 -14.94 -46.47
N PRO A 94 -1.28 -14.65 -47.69
CA PRO A 94 -0.83 -13.29 -48.08
C PRO A 94 -1.89 -12.19 -47.83
N LYS A 95 -3.17 -12.61 -47.73
CA LYS A 95 -4.32 -11.72 -47.53
C LYS A 95 -4.88 -11.75 -46.11
N PHE A 96 -4.53 -12.77 -45.29
CA PHE A 96 -5.18 -12.97 -43.98
C PHE A 96 -4.15 -13.19 -42.89
N THR A 97 -4.19 -12.29 -41.89
CA THR A 97 -3.38 -12.35 -40.68
C THR A 97 -4.32 -12.38 -39.47
N ALA A 98 -4.07 -13.28 -38.52
CA ALA A 98 -4.75 -13.33 -37.24
C ALA A 98 -3.73 -13.10 -36.11
N THR A 99 -4.09 -12.30 -35.10
CA THR A 99 -3.25 -12.07 -33.95
C THR A 99 -4.03 -12.37 -32.67
N LEU A 100 -3.42 -13.16 -31.81
CA LEU A 100 -3.94 -13.44 -30.46
C LEU A 100 -3.02 -12.78 -29.43
N THR A 101 -3.60 -12.01 -28.53
CA THR A 101 -2.87 -11.36 -27.43
C THR A 101 -3.51 -11.76 -26.12
N ALA A 102 -2.69 -12.26 -25.18
CA ALA A 102 -3.08 -12.53 -23.80
C ALA A 102 -2.20 -11.69 -22.87
N GLN A 103 -2.82 -11.05 -21.91
CA GLN A 103 -2.14 -10.23 -20.90
C GLN A 103 -2.67 -10.60 -19.52
N GLY A 104 -1.78 -10.73 -18.55
CA GLY A 104 -2.14 -11.00 -17.17
C GLY A 104 -1.32 -10.13 -16.21
N SER A 105 -1.94 -9.73 -15.12
CA SER A 105 -1.27 -9.02 -14.03
C SER A 105 -1.81 -9.49 -12.69
N LEU A 106 -0.89 -9.83 -11.79
CA LEU A 106 -1.16 -10.12 -10.39
C LEU A 106 -0.47 -9.05 -9.56
N ARG A 107 -1.22 -8.30 -8.75
CA ARG A 107 -0.69 -7.28 -7.86
C ARG A 107 -1.15 -7.55 -6.45
N GLY A 108 -0.21 -7.69 -5.53
CA GLY A 108 -0.44 -7.65 -4.08
C GLY A 108 0.11 -6.36 -3.51
N GLN A 109 -0.65 -5.72 -2.65
CA GLN A 109 -0.28 -4.50 -1.95
C GLN A 109 -0.65 -4.63 -0.49
N SER A 110 0.31 -4.36 0.40
CA SER A 110 0.04 -4.13 1.82
C SER A 110 0.11 -2.64 2.10
N ALA A 111 -0.78 -2.16 2.94
CA ALA A 111 -0.88 -0.76 3.33
C ALA A 111 -1.28 -0.65 4.81
N PRO A 112 -1.05 0.51 5.46
CA PRO A 112 -1.65 0.79 6.74
C PRO A 112 -3.18 0.65 6.63
N GLY A 113 -3.80 0.09 7.66
CA GLY A 113 -5.24 0.09 7.75
C GLY A 113 -5.80 1.51 7.84
N THR A 114 -7.10 1.63 7.73
CA THR A 114 -7.81 2.91 7.87
C THR A 114 -8.57 2.93 9.19
N LEU A 115 -8.69 4.12 9.78
CA LEU A 115 -9.59 4.38 10.89
C LEU A 115 -10.90 4.98 10.38
N PRO A 116 -12.06 4.65 10.98
CA PRO A 116 -13.32 5.22 10.57
C PRO A 116 -13.29 6.73 10.70
N GLN A 117 -13.81 7.39 9.69
CA GLN A 117 -13.99 8.82 9.68
C GLN A 117 -15.41 9.16 10.11
N ARG A 118 -15.54 9.94 11.16
CA ARG A 118 -16.84 10.50 11.53
C ARG A 118 -17.18 11.64 10.59
N LYS A 119 -18.35 11.58 10.00
CA LYS A 119 -18.86 12.61 9.09
C LYS A 119 -20.01 13.34 9.78
N ASN A 120 -19.80 14.61 10.06
CA ASN A 120 -20.90 15.49 10.44
C ASN A 120 -21.35 16.26 9.19
N HIS A 121 -22.35 15.73 8.52
CA HIS A 121 -22.88 16.31 7.29
C HIS A 121 -23.52 17.70 7.50
N ALA A 122 -24.03 17.97 8.70
CA ALA A 122 -24.67 19.25 9.01
C ALA A 122 -23.66 20.41 9.13
N GLN A 123 -22.45 20.11 9.56
CA GLN A 123 -21.37 21.09 9.75
C GLN A 123 -20.26 21.00 8.69
N GLY A 124 -20.34 20.02 7.80
CA GLY A 124 -19.29 19.79 6.80
C GLY A 124 -17.95 19.33 7.41
N VAL A 125 -17.95 18.86 8.65
CA VAL A 125 -16.75 18.47 9.38
C VAL A 125 -16.49 16.98 9.20
N PHE A 126 -15.23 16.64 8.94
CA PHE A 126 -14.72 15.28 8.87
C PHE A 126 -13.70 15.09 9.99
N GLU A 127 -14.03 14.30 10.98
CA GLU A 127 -13.17 14.01 12.13
C GLU A 127 -12.72 12.57 12.12
N ARG A 128 -11.48 12.34 12.51
CA ARG A 128 -10.92 11.02 12.84
C ARG A 128 -10.58 11.03 14.32
N ASP A 129 -10.91 9.95 15.00
CA ASP A 129 -10.58 9.83 16.43
C ASP A 129 -9.07 9.79 16.64
N PHE A 130 -8.35 9.14 15.72
CA PHE A 130 -6.89 9.06 15.71
C PHE A 130 -6.37 9.31 14.31
N ASP A 131 -5.27 10.05 14.20
CA ASP A 131 -4.58 10.22 12.93
C ASP A 131 -3.49 9.16 12.78
N ILE A 132 -3.66 8.26 11.83
CA ILE A 132 -2.67 7.26 11.44
C ILE A 132 -2.08 7.52 10.05
N ASN A 133 -2.41 8.64 9.42
CA ASN A 133 -1.73 9.05 8.21
C ASN A 133 -0.29 9.49 8.55
N PRO A 134 0.75 8.86 7.98
CA PRO A 134 2.14 9.13 8.35
C PRO A 134 2.56 10.57 8.10
N PHE A 135 2.06 11.22 7.05
CA PHE A 135 2.41 12.59 6.73
C PHE A 135 1.81 13.58 7.72
N SER A 136 0.50 13.53 7.92
CA SER A 136 -0.17 14.43 8.86
C SER A 136 0.31 14.21 10.29
N TYR A 137 0.55 12.94 10.67
CA TYR A 137 1.09 12.60 11.97
C TYR A 137 2.51 13.16 12.16
N ALA A 138 3.41 12.97 11.20
CA ALA A 138 4.78 13.48 11.28
C ALA A 138 4.84 15.01 11.32
N LEU A 139 3.92 15.69 10.62
CA LEU A 139 3.83 17.15 10.61
C LEU A 139 3.18 17.72 11.88
N GLY A 140 2.17 17.05 12.41
CA GLY A 140 1.35 17.55 13.51
C GLY A 140 1.81 17.10 14.91
N THR A 141 2.67 16.08 15.00
CA THR A 141 3.08 15.52 16.30
C THR A 141 4.32 16.21 16.84
N SER A 142 4.28 16.59 18.12
CA SER A 142 5.41 17.25 18.78
C SER A 142 6.67 16.36 18.80
N ARG A 143 7.82 16.95 18.53
CA ARG A 143 9.12 16.28 18.63
C ARG A 143 9.53 15.94 20.06
N THR A 144 8.84 16.48 21.05
CA THR A 144 9.03 16.14 22.47
C THR A 144 8.46 14.78 22.85
N LEU A 145 7.60 14.21 22.02
CA LEU A 145 7.07 12.85 22.18
C LEU A 145 8.05 11.86 21.55
N SER A 146 8.33 10.77 22.29
CA SER A 146 9.13 9.65 21.78
C SER A 146 8.23 8.45 21.52
N PRO A 147 8.40 7.72 20.40
CA PRO A 147 7.66 6.49 20.14
C PRO A 147 8.07 5.33 21.07
N TYR A 148 9.22 5.44 21.75
CA TYR A 148 9.76 4.41 22.61
C TYR A 148 10.11 4.96 24.01
N ASN A 149 9.99 4.07 24.99
CA ASN A 149 10.53 4.26 26.33
C ASN A 149 12.05 4.03 26.34
N PRO A 150 12.76 4.44 27.40
CA PRO A 150 14.20 4.19 27.55
C PRO A 150 14.59 2.71 27.51
N ASP A 151 13.69 1.79 27.85
CA ASP A 151 13.88 0.34 27.80
C ASP A 151 13.59 -0.27 26.42
N GLY A 152 13.25 0.55 25.41
CA GLY A 152 12.94 0.12 24.05
C GLY A 152 11.49 -0.34 23.83
N THR A 153 10.65 -0.37 24.85
CA THR A 153 9.23 -0.65 24.70
C THR A 153 8.49 0.54 24.07
N LEU A 154 7.32 0.30 23.46
CA LEU A 154 6.51 1.37 22.89
C LEU A 154 6.02 2.33 23.99
N SER A 155 6.18 3.63 23.74
CA SER A 155 5.70 4.69 24.62
C SER A 155 4.31 5.12 24.19
N PHE A 156 3.33 4.96 25.06
CA PHE A 156 1.96 5.37 24.81
C PHE A 156 1.68 6.72 25.48
N TYR A 157 0.97 7.57 24.79
CA TYR A 157 0.46 8.82 25.34
C TYR A 157 -1.04 8.90 25.14
N ARG A 158 -1.72 9.67 25.97
CA ARG A 158 -3.16 9.84 25.83
C ARG A 158 -3.43 10.74 24.61
N ASN A 159 -4.13 10.18 23.64
CA ASN A 159 -4.69 10.91 22.51
C ASN A 159 -6.20 10.70 22.53
N ASN A 160 -6.96 11.79 22.53
CA ASN A 160 -8.41 11.74 22.74
C ASN A 160 -8.78 10.97 24.02
N TRP A 161 -9.42 9.83 23.88
CA TRP A 161 -9.94 9.00 24.97
C TRP A 161 -9.08 7.77 25.30
N ALA A 162 -8.09 7.44 24.46
CA ALA A 162 -7.31 6.21 24.59
C ALA A 162 -5.79 6.43 24.62
N PRO A 163 -5.02 5.45 25.13
CA PRO A 163 -3.58 5.40 24.92
C PRO A 163 -3.28 5.16 23.43
N PHE A 164 -2.33 5.90 22.90
CA PHE A 164 -2.01 5.89 21.47
C PHE A 164 -0.51 5.80 21.22
N ASN A 165 -0.14 5.01 20.24
CA ASN A 165 1.17 5.00 19.60
C ASN A 165 0.97 4.58 18.14
N ILE A 166 1.39 5.40 17.20
CA ILE A 166 1.16 5.16 15.76
C ILE A 166 1.81 3.86 15.28
N LEU A 167 2.97 3.49 15.81
CA LEU A 167 3.65 2.24 15.44
C LEU A 167 2.86 1.02 15.93
N HIS A 168 2.22 1.13 17.08
CA HIS A 168 1.31 0.11 17.60
C HIS A 168 0.09 -0.05 16.68
N GLU A 169 -0.50 1.05 16.24
CA GLU A 169 -1.62 1.01 15.29
C GLU A 169 -1.20 0.35 13.96
N TYR A 170 -0.04 0.68 13.41
CA TYR A 170 0.47 0.03 12.20
C TYR A 170 0.69 -1.48 12.35
N ALA A 171 1.06 -1.94 13.54
CA ALA A 171 1.21 -3.37 13.80
C ALA A 171 -0.13 -4.10 13.86
N ASN A 172 -1.18 -3.44 14.37
CA ASN A 172 -2.48 -4.03 14.70
C ASN A 172 -3.61 -3.66 13.72
N ASN A 173 -3.34 -2.83 12.71
CA ASN A 173 -4.33 -2.37 11.74
C ASN A 173 -3.70 -2.37 10.34
N LYS A 174 -4.02 -3.40 9.55
CA LYS A 174 -3.42 -3.66 8.24
C LYS A 174 -4.47 -3.85 7.17
N MET A 175 -4.15 -3.40 5.97
CA MET A 175 -4.97 -3.60 4.79
C MET A 175 -4.16 -4.25 3.68
N ASP A 176 -4.65 -5.37 3.17
CA ASP A 176 -4.09 -6.07 2.03
C ASP A 176 -5.04 -5.94 0.84
N ILE A 177 -4.49 -5.62 -0.31
CA ILE A 177 -5.23 -5.42 -1.57
C ILE A 177 -4.62 -6.30 -2.64
N ASP A 178 -5.39 -7.26 -3.12
CA ASP A 178 -5.00 -8.15 -4.20
C ASP A 178 -5.79 -7.82 -5.46
N VAL A 179 -5.09 -7.65 -6.57
CA VAL A 179 -5.69 -7.37 -7.88
C VAL A 179 -5.23 -8.41 -8.87
N VAL A 180 -6.19 -9.09 -9.47
CA VAL A 180 -5.99 -9.99 -10.61
C VAL A 180 -6.62 -9.35 -11.83
N ASP A 181 -5.86 -9.18 -12.90
CA ASP A 181 -6.33 -8.60 -14.16
C ASP A 181 -5.90 -9.51 -15.30
N PHE A 182 -6.84 -9.89 -16.12
CA PHE A 182 -6.60 -10.73 -17.28
C PHE A 182 -7.34 -10.19 -18.50
N LYS A 183 -6.64 -10.10 -19.63
CA LYS A 183 -7.18 -9.64 -20.91
C LYS A 183 -6.82 -10.60 -22.03
N LEU A 184 -7.81 -11.01 -22.81
CA LEU A 184 -7.65 -11.68 -24.08
C LEU A 184 -8.11 -10.78 -25.22
N GLN A 185 -7.38 -10.80 -26.32
CA GLN A 185 -7.71 -10.02 -27.51
C GLN A 185 -7.39 -10.85 -28.76
N ALA A 186 -8.35 -10.92 -29.65
CA ALA A 186 -8.19 -11.51 -30.97
C ALA A 186 -8.37 -10.41 -32.04
N GLU A 187 -7.48 -10.37 -32.99
CA GLU A 187 -7.49 -9.43 -34.11
C GLU A 187 -7.37 -10.21 -35.41
N ALA A 188 -8.17 -9.85 -36.38
CA ALA A 188 -8.13 -10.39 -37.74
C ALA A 188 -7.97 -9.23 -38.72
N ASP A 189 -7.01 -9.34 -39.62
CA ASP A 189 -6.75 -8.41 -40.73
C ASP A 189 -6.90 -9.15 -42.05
N TYR A 190 -7.85 -8.71 -42.87
CA TYR A 190 -8.12 -9.30 -44.16
C TYR A 190 -8.01 -8.24 -45.27
N LYS A 191 -7.10 -8.49 -46.23
CA LYS A 191 -6.91 -7.66 -47.42
C LYS A 191 -7.88 -8.11 -48.49
N LEU A 192 -8.95 -7.37 -48.69
CA LEU A 192 -9.91 -7.59 -49.76
C LEU A 192 -9.32 -7.30 -51.11
N ARG A 193 -8.62 -6.19 -51.26
CA ARG A 193 -7.90 -5.72 -52.43
C ARG A 193 -6.59 -5.09 -52.00
N GLU A 194 -5.74 -4.68 -52.93
CA GLU A 194 -4.47 -4.02 -52.62
C GLU A 194 -4.67 -2.70 -51.88
N ASP A 195 -5.74 -2.01 -52.20
CA ASP A 195 -6.13 -0.70 -51.64
C ASP A 195 -7.19 -0.78 -50.51
N LEU A 196 -7.69 -1.98 -50.16
CA LEU A 196 -8.75 -2.16 -49.19
C LEU A 196 -8.48 -3.33 -48.23
N SER A 197 -8.43 -3.01 -46.96
CA SER A 197 -8.35 -4.00 -45.87
C SER A 197 -9.47 -3.83 -44.84
N VAL A 198 -9.88 -4.92 -44.23
CA VAL A 198 -10.83 -4.95 -43.14
C VAL A 198 -10.13 -5.51 -41.90
N LYS A 199 -10.20 -4.76 -40.78
CA LYS A 199 -9.67 -5.16 -39.49
C LYS A 199 -10.80 -5.36 -38.52
N THR A 200 -10.79 -6.49 -37.83
CA THR A 200 -11.73 -6.81 -36.75
C THR A 200 -10.94 -7.09 -35.48
N LEU A 201 -11.40 -6.52 -34.36
CA LEU A 201 -10.80 -6.72 -33.05
C LEU A 201 -11.90 -7.07 -32.06
N VAL A 202 -11.71 -8.17 -31.34
CA VAL A 202 -12.55 -8.60 -30.22
C VAL A 202 -11.67 -8.72 -28.99
N SER A 203 -12.11 -8.18 -27.87
CA SER A 203 -11.38 -8.30 -26.60
C SER A 203 -12.32 -8.56 -25.43
N ALA A 204 -11.85 -9.37 -24.49
CA ALA A 204 -12.48 -9.61 -23.21
C ALA A 204 -11.45 -9.32 -22.10
N ARG A 205 -11.91 -8.66 -21.04
CA ARG A 205 -11.09 -8.38 -19.84
C ARG A 205 -11.88 -8.72 -18.60
N GLN A 206 -11.21 -9.36 -17.66
CA GLN A 206 -11.72 -9.60 -16.33
C GLN A 206 -10.72 -9.06 -15.34
N ALA A 207 -11.19 -8.17 -14.46
CA ALA A 207 -10.42 -7.65 -13.34
C ALA A 207 -11.17 -7.98 -12.05
N HIS A 208 -10.44 -8.47 -11.05
CA HIS A 208 -10.94 -8.76 -9.73
C HIS A 208 -10.05 -8.10 -8.70
N THR A 209 -10.65 -7.37 -7.75
CA THR A 209 -9.95 -6.75 -6.63
C THR A 209 -10.53 -7.30 -5.33
N SER A 210 -9.67 -7.84 -4.50
CA SER A 210 -9.98 -8.24 -3.13
C SER A 210 -9.28 -7.31 -2.16
N THR A 211 -10.03 -6.79 -1.19
CA THR A 211 -9.47 -5.95 -0.12
C THR A 211 -9.79 -6.62 1.20
N SER A 212 -8.77 -6.91 1.98
CA SER A 212 -8.86 -7.44 3.34
C SER A 212 -8.36 -6.40 4.32
N HIS A 213 -9.22 -5.97 5.24
CA HIS A 213 -8.85 -5.06 6.32
C HIS A 213 -8.91 -5.84 7.63
N ARG A 214 -7.75 -6.03 8.26
CA ARG A 214 -7.61 -6.73 9.53
C ARG A 214 -7.26 -5.75 10.63
N VAL A 215 -8.09 -5.76 11.66
CA VAL A 215 -7.90 -4.98 12.89
C VAL A 215 -7.82 -5.96 14.05
N ASP A 216 -6.73 -5.92 14.78
CA ASP A 216 -6.53 -6.74 15.97
C ASP A 216 -7.16 -6.05 17.19
N ALA A 217 -7.57 -6.85 18.20
CA ALA A 217 -8.25 -6.36 19.41
C ALA A 217 -7.42 -5.33 20.23
N GLN A 218 -6.15 -5.18 19.93
CA GLN A 218 -5.27 -4.20 20.60
C GLN A 218 -5.26 -2.83 19.89
N SER A 219 -5.82 -2.72 18.71
CA SER A 219 -5.96 -1.44 17.99
C SER A 219 -7.04 -0.56 18.62
N ASN A 220 -6.85 0.73 18.61
CA ASN A 220 -7.85 1.71 19.05
C ASN A 220 -9.09 1.77 18.13
N LEU A 221 -9.13 0.95 17.07
CA LEU A 221 -10.27 0.81 16.17
C LEU A 221 -11.30 -0.21 16.71
N MET A 222 -10.88 -1.10 17.58
CA MET A 222 -11.77 -2.06 18.28
C MET A 222 -12.33 -1.44 19.54
#